data_0d476ea1e74ebfed2f81d31e4522bf1e
#
_entry.id   0d476ea1e74ebfed2f81d31e4522bf1e
#
_cell.length_a   1.000
_cell.length_b   1.000
_cell.length_c   1.000
_cell.angle_alpha   90.00
_cell.angle_beta   90.00
_cell.angle_gamma   90.00
#
_symmetry.space_group_name_H-M   'P 1'
#
loop_
_entity.id
_entity.type
_entity.pdbx_description
1 polymer ?
#
loop_
_entity_poly.entity_id
_entity_poly.type
_entity_poly.pdbx_seq_one_letter_code
_entity_poly.pdbx_strand_id
1 'polypeptide(L)'
;MPAKKTKRSHVVGAAALGAVAAVLLGLFAAFGFAAPLPDGLGPCLGSSCPSSYDDPNNGPVPGRDENLNIFVGGDFRVGGSAAEAEGKIVTLGTFEMNKTGGSSVYNVGIVGVGSRVPPPNGSDFLTVGGDVTIAPGQRLLAEEGSTHGVVAYEGRLSGTVIPQADQRPGVADPYRRLVPDLTASSRCYARTGDGPRPATGTAVNQGYSTVFTGDGRSALQVFNVDFDLVGRNGGAQGITFTGIPEGATVLVNMVGDARTINTYIGHDLQPPGIRQRLLWNFPDANTVEFKGGAQFQGSVLVGKQGSTTTVSVPGMNGRFFTVGSLVHTSTSGAEMHNYPFNGDLPDCRDQRPTPSPTPSPTEASPSPTEPSPSPTEPSPSPTEPSPSPTEPSPSPTEPSPSPSPTEPSPSPTEPSPSPTEPSPSPTEPSPSPTEPSPSPTEPTHTLSDRADPDSHRADAGPDGAHPRPDRADSGPD
;
A
#
# COMPACT_ATOMS: atom_id res chain seq x y z
N MET A 1 -60.22 60.32 -44.76
CA MET A 1 -60.94 59.10 -44.34
C MET A 1 -59.89 58.18 -43.80
N PRO A 2 -59.90 57.72 -42.52
CA PRO A 2 -58.79 57.14 -41.85
C PRO A 2 -58.72 55.61 -42.00
N ALA A 3 -57.52 55.06 -42.16
CA ALA A 3 -57.20 53.65 -42.25
C ALA A 3 -57.13 53.01 -40.84
N LYS A 4 -57.80 51.89 -40.66
CA LYS A 4 -57.83 51.06 -39.46
C LYS A 4 -56.43 50.29 -39.32
N LYS A 5 -55.74 50.47 -38.21
CA LYS A 5 -54.63 49.65 -37.77
C LYS A 5 -55.13 48.39 -37.07
N THR A 6 -54.81 47.24 -37.62
CA THR A 6 -55.04 45.93 -36.98
C THR A 6 -53.82 45.59 -36.11
N LYS A 7 -54.02 45.38 -34.81
CA LYS A 7 -53.06 44.83 -33.87
C LYS A 7 -52.91 43.32 -34.09
N ARG A 8 -51.72 42.84 -34.45
CA ARG A 8 -51.39 41.44 -34.32
C ARG A 8 -50.63 41.25 -33.01
N SER A 9 -51.16 40.45 -32.14
CA SER A 9 -50.60 40.11 -30.85
C SER A 9 -49.45 39.11 -31.00
N HIS A 10 -48.39 39.36 -30.28
CA HIS A 10 -47.23 38.47 -30.12
C HIS A 10 -47.58 37.31 -29.17
N VAL A 11 -47.67 36.11 -29.70
CA VAL A 11 -47.64 34.84 -28.94
C VAL A 11 -46.72 33.91 -29.71
N VAL A 12 -45.44 34.15 -29.66
CA VAL A 12 -44.35 33.22 -30.01
C VAL A 12 -43.15 33.61 -29.18
N GLY A 13 -42.99 33.04 -27.98
CA GLY A 13 -41.86 33.37 -27.14
C GLY A 13 -41.67 32.53 -25.88
N ALA A 14 -42.60 31.61 -25.60
CA ALA A 14 -42.54 30.83 -24.35
C ALA A 14 -42.18 29.33 -24.52
N ALA A 15 -42.14 28.82 -25.76
CA ALA A 15 -41.87 27.38 -25.97
C ALA A 15 -40.37 27.03 -26.26
N ALA A 16 -39.54 28.03 -26.59
CA ALA A 16 -38.13 27.78 -26.92
C ALA A 16 -37.17 27.79 -25.71
N LEU A 17 -37.55 28.40 -24.58
CA LEU A 17 -36.73 28.43 -23.36
C LEU A 17 -36.88 27.18 -22.49
N GLY A 18 -37.98 26.43 -22.62
CA GLY A 18 -38.16 25.19 -21.88
C GLY A 18 -37.36 24.00 -22.42
N ALA A 19 -37.08 23.97 -23.72
CA ALA A 19 -36.36 22.86 -24.35
C ALA A 19 -34.83 22.96 -24.14
N VAL A 20 -34.27 24.18 -24.02
CA VAL A 20 -32.84 24.39 -23.76
C VAL A 20 -32.51 24.08 -22.30
N ALA A 21 -33.40 24.38 -21.35
CA ALA A 21 -33.18 24.04 -19.93
C ALA A 21 -33.26 22.54 -19.67
N ALA A 22 -34.12 21.81 -20.40
CA ALA A 22 -34.20 20.34 -20.25
C ALA A 22 -33.00 19.59 -20.88
N VAL A 23 -32.42 20.14 -21.96
CA VAL A 23 -31.19 19.58 -22.58
C VAL A 23 -29.96 19.86 -21.75
N LEU A 24 -29.89 21.02 -21.08
CA LEU A 24 -28.78 21.31 -20.17
C LEU A 24 -28.82 20.53 -18.86
N LEU A 25 -30.02 20.22 -18.33
CA LEU A 25 -30.16 19.32 -17.17
C LEU A 25 -29.90 17.85 -17.51
N GLY A 26 -30.13 17.43 -18.76
CA GLY A 26 -29.81 16.06 -19.20
C GLY A 26 -28.34 15.80 -19.49
N LEU A 27 -27.53 16.83 -19.73
CA LEU A 27 -26.09 16.71 -19.96
C LEU A 27 -25.26 16.72 -18.67
N PHE A 28 -25.81 17.20 -17.54
CA PHE A 28 -25.12 17.11 -16.23
C PHE A 28 -25.29 15.77 -15.52
N ALA A 29 -26.13 14.87 -16.01
CA ALA A 29 -26.35 13.54 -15.41
C ALA A 29 -25.35 12.45 -15.89
N ALA A 30 -24.37 12.79 -16.75
CA ALA A 30 -23.43 11.81 -17.31
C ALA A 30 -21.99 11.97 -16.82
N PHE A 31 -21.69 12.95 -15.99
CA PHE A 31 -20.43 12.95 -15.22
C PHE A 31 -20.69 12.19 -13.93
N GLY A 32 -20.61 10.87 -14.00
CA GLY A 32 -20.55 10.05 -12.81
C GLY A 32 -19.29 10.47 -12.05
N PHE A 33 -19.46 11.17 -10.93
CA PHE A 33 -18.35 11.36 -10.00
C PHE A 33 -17.94 9.96 -9.54
N ALA A 34 -16.65 9.65 -9.67
CA ALA A 34 -16.10 8.43 -9.12
C ALA A 34 -16.53 8.31 -7.65
N ALA A 35 -17.00 7.12 -7.25
CA ALA A 35 -17.42 6.90 -5.87
C ALA A 35 -16.22 7.15 -4.93
N PRO A 36 -16.41 7.80 -3.78
CA PRO A 36 -15.33 7.98 -2.84
C PRO A 36 -14.75 6.62 -2.44
N LEU A 37 -13.44 6.47 -2.59
CA LEU A 37 -12.70 5.31 -2.11
C LEU A 37 -12.73 5.26 -0.57
N PRO A 38 -12.49 4.10 0.06
CA PRO A 38 -12.22 4.04 1.49
C PRO A 38 -11.09 5.00 1.85
N ASP A 39 -11.21 5.67 3.01
CA ASP A 39 -10.20 6.61 3.46
C ASP A 39 -8.82 5.98 3.44
N GLY A 40 -7.86 6.64 2.81
CA GLY A 40 -6.50 6.17 2.61
C GLY A 40 -6.25 5.41 1.31
N LEU A 41 -7.17 4.56 0.85
CA LEU A 41 -7.04 3.91 -0.45
C LEU A 41 -7.42 4.91 -1.56
N GLY A 42 -6.42 5.60 -2.09
CA GLY A 42 -6.69 6.63 -3.08
C GLY A 42 -5.43 7.36 -3.56
N PRO A 43 -5.62 8.48 -4.25
CA PRO A 43 -4.52 9.29 -4.77
C PRO A 43 -3.69 9.90 -3.64
N CYS A 44 -2.58 10.50 -4.02
CA CYS A 44 -1.80 11.37 -3.13
C CYS A 44 -2.67 12.50 -2.58
N LEU A 45 -2.49 12.84 -1.31
CA LEU A 45 -3.17 13.95 -0.64
C LEU A 45 -2.18 15.02 -0.18
N GLY A 46 -2.67 16.25 -0.14
CA GLY A 46 -1.90 17.42 0.26
C GLY A 46 -1.43 18.28 -0.91
N SER A 47 -0.97 19.49 -0.60
CA SER A 47 -0.53 20.47 -1.59
C SER A 47 0.86 20.19 -2.19
N SER A 48 1.58 19.24 -1.59
CA SER A 48 2.97 18.90 -1.96
C SER A 48 3.08 17.56 -2.69
N CYS A 49 1.97 17.04 -3.23
CA CYS A 49 2.00 15.85 -4.06
C CYS A 49 2.90 16.02 -5.28
N PRO A 50 3.76 15.04 -5.60
CA PRO A 50 4.55 15.11 -6.83
C PRO A 50 3.65 14.99 -8.06
N SER A 51 4.08 15.53 -9.19
CA SER A 51 3.36 15.43 -10.47
C SER A 51 3.43 14.02 -11.09
N SER A 52 4.46 13.26 -10.73
CA SER A 52 4.68 11.88 -11.18
C SER A 52 5.35 11.05 -10.08
N TYR A 53 5.23 9.74 -10.19
CA TYR A 53 5.90 8.78 -9.33
C TYR A 53 6.83 7.93 -10.20
N ASP A 54 8.11 8.13 -10.02
CA ASP A 54 9.14 7.35 -10.71
C ASP A 54 9.23 5.93 -10.16
N ASP A 55 9.89 5.03 -10.87
CA ASP A 55 10.24 3.71 -10.34
C ASP A 55 11.14 3.85 -9.11
N PRO A 56 11.18 2.82 -8.23
CA PRO A 56 11.97 2.90 -7.01
C PRO A 56 13.40 3.39 -7.27
N ASN A 57 13.80 4.44 -6.56
CA ASN A 57 15.07 5.14 -6.75
C ASN A 57 15.55 5.72 -5.41
N ASN A 58 16.81 6.18 -5.38
CA ASN A 58 17.45 6.84 -4.23
C ASN A 58 17.67 8.35 -4.46
N GLY A 59 16.86 8.94 -5.34
CA GLY A 59 16.93 10.36 -5.70
C GLY A 59 16.45 11.30 -4.58
N PRO A 60 16.42 12.61 -4.87
CA PRO A 60 15.85 13.58 -3.95
C PRO A 60 14.34 13.33 -3.75
N VAL A 61 13.79 13.83 -2.64
CA VAL A 61 12.35 13.79 -2.34
C VAL A 61 11.61 14.70 -3.31
N PRO A 62 10.75 14.16 -4.22
CA PRO A 62 10.06 14.98 -5.24
C PRO A 62 8.80 15.65 -4.71
N GLY A 63 8.29 15.20 -3.55
CA GLY A 63 7.05 15.69 -2.97
C GLY A 63 6.73 15.02 -1.65
N ARG A 64 5.49 15.23 -1.16
CA ARG A 64 4.99 14.68 0.09
C ARG A 64 3.58 14.14 -0.10
N ASP A 65 3.25 13.05 0.61
CA ASP A 65 1.93 12.45 0.58
C ASP A 65 1.36 12.38 2.01
N GLU A 66 0.27 13.08 2.25
CA GLU A 66 -0.43 13.07 3.54
C GLU A 66 -1.36 11.86 3.71
N ASN A 67 -1.58 11.11 2.61
CA ASN A 67 -2.46 9.95 2.62
C ASN A 67 -1.81 8.72 3.28
N LEU A 68 -2.64 7.77 3.70
CA LEU A 68 -2.15 6.48 4.19
C LEU A 68 -1.48 5.70 3.06
N ASN A 69 -0.31 5.13 3.35
CA ASN A 69 0.29 4.11 2.49
C ASN A 69 0.01 2.71 3.01
N ILE A 70 0.16 2.51 4.34
CA ILE A 70 -0.01 1.20 4.95
C ILE A 70 -1.02 1.30 6.09
N PHE A 71 -2.06 0.45 6.02
CA PHE A 71 -3.02 0.27 7.10
C PHE A 71 -3.05 -1.19 7.54
N VAL A 72 -2.92 -1.42 8.84
CA VAL A 72 -2.95 -2.73 9.48
C VAL A 72 -3.98 -2.70 10.61
N GLY A 73 -5.08 -3.45 10.46
CA GLY A 73 -6.15 -3.50 11.46
C GLY A 73 -5.81 -4.35 12.70
N GLY A 74 -4.77 -5.17 12.62
CA GLY A 74 -4.20 -5.97 13.70
C GLY A 74 -2.78 -5.55 14.06
N ASP A 75 -1.90 -6.52 14.31
CA ASP A 75 -0.49 -6.30 14.63
C ASP A 75 0.37 -6.16 13.38
N PHE A 76 1.39 -5.34 13.47
CA PHE A 76 2.44 -5.23 12.47
C PHE A 76 3.76 -5.77 13.00
N ARG A 77 4.22 -6.89 12.44
CA ARG A 77 5.46 -7.56 12.84
C ARG A 77 6.52 -7.43 11.76
N VAL A 78 7.70 -6.99 12.16
CA VAL A 78 8.89 -6.86 11.32
C VAL A 78 9.91 -7.90 11.74
N GLY A 79 10.32 -8.76 10.79
CA GLY A 79 11.24 -9.87 11.05
C GLY A 79 12.26 -10.06 9.94
N GLY A 80 13.06 -11.15 10.06
CA GLY A 80 14.05 -11.51 9.06
C GLY A 80 15.00 -10.36 8.73
N SER A 81 15.17 -10.10 7.43
CA SER A 81 15.97 -9.00 6.89
C SER A 81 15.12 -7.86 6.31
N ALA A 82 13.82 -7.76 6.66
CA ALA A 82 12.97 -6.65 6.20
C ALA A 82 13.64 -5.30 6.52
N ALA A 83 13.61 -4.36 5.58
CA ALA A 83 14.43 -3.15 5.65
C ALA A 83 13.61 -1.89 5.98
N GLU A 84 12.52 -1.66 5.26
CA GLU A 84 11.91 -0.33 5.21
C GLU A 84 10.42 -0.39 4.87
N ALA A 85 9.65 0.64 5.31
CA ALA A 85 8.26 0.88 4.89
C ALA A 85 8.02 2.38 4.72
N GLU A 86 7.72 2.79 3.50
CA GLU A 86 7.56 4.19 3.10
C GLU A 86 6.13 4.70 3.29
N GLY A 87 5.98 6.02 3.43
CA GLY A 87 4.69 6.71 3.53
C GLY A 87 4.09 6.65 4.94
N LYS A 88 2.87 7.14 5.08
CA LYS A 88 2.16 7.16 6.37
C LYS A 88 1.64 5.77 6.70
N ILE A 89 1.96 5.29 7.90
CA ILE A 89 1.68 3.94 8.36
C ILE A 89 0.80 3.99 9.60
N VAL A 90 -0.25 3.14 9.63
CA VAL A 90 -1.11 2.96 10.81
C VAL A 90 -1.25 1.48 11.11
N THR A 91 -1.01 1.08 12.34
CA THR A 91 -1.41 -0.22 12.89
C THR A 91 -2.27 -0.03 14.12
N LEU A 92 -3.42 -0.71 14.17
CA LEU A 92 -4.34 -0.61 15.32
C LEU A 92 -3.96 -1.51 16.47
N GLY A 93 -3.17 -2.56 16.21
CA GLY A 93 -2.58 -3.44 17.20
C GLY A 93 -1.18 -2.99 17.64
N THR A 94 -0.36 -3.96 17.97
CA THR A 94 1.05 -3.78 18.39
C THR A 94 1.97 -3.67 17.17
N PHE A 95 3.00 -2.85 17.28
CA PHE A 95 4.15 -2.86 16.37
C PHE A 95 5.29 -3.61 17.03
N GLU A 96 5.73 -4.70 16.41
CA GLU A 96 6.83 -5.54 16.90
C GLU A 96 7.97 -5.61 15.86
N MET A 97 9.18 -5.27 16.28
CA MET A 97 10.39 -5.41 15.48
C MET A 97 11.35 -6.37 16.15
N ASN A 98 11.57 -7.52 15.50
CA ASN A 98 12.53 -8.55 15.94
C ASN A 98 13.19 -9.17 14.72
N LYS A 99 14.16 -8.48 14.18
CA LYS A 99 14.90 -8.89 12.98
C LYS A 99 15.98 -9.92 13.34
N THR A 100 16.09 -10.93 12.51
CA THR A 100 17.09 -12.02 12.66
C THR A 100 18.18 -11.97 11.60
N GLY A 101 18.11 -11.00 10.68
CA GLY A 101 19.08 -10.80 9.60
C GLY A 101 19.09 -9.36 9.09
N GLY A 102 19.97 -9.10 8.13
CA GLY A 102 20.16 -7.75 7.57
C GLY A 102 20.68 -6.72 8.56
N SER A 103 20.38 -5.45 8.32
CA SER A 103 20.68 -4.34 9.25
C SER A 103 19.85 -4.45 10.53
N SER A 104 20.38 -3.98 11.66
CA SER A 104 19.66 -3.81 12.93
C SER A 104 18.68 -2.63 12.93
N VAL A 105 18.43 -2.03 11.76
CA VAL A 105 17.56 -0.87 11.57
C VAL A 105 16.36 -1.26 10.72
N TYR A 106 15.21 -0.61 10.99
CA TYR A 106 14.04 -0.61 10.14
C TYR A 106 13.56 0.83 9.99
N ASN A 107 13.41 1.31 8.75
CA ASN A 107 12.94 2.67 8.47
C ASN A 107 11.43 2.69 8.26
N VAL A 108 10.76 3.74 8.76
CA VAL A 108 9.33 4.01 8.50
C VAL A 108 9.15 5.44 7.99
N GLY A 109 8.20 5.59 7.09
CA GLY A 109 7.81 6.89 6.52
C GLY A 109 8.67 7.35 5.37
N ILE A 110 9.99 7.21 5.47
CA ILE A 110 10.96 7.47 4.40
C ILE A 110 11.89 6.25 4.28
N VAL A 111 12.30 5.94 3.07
CA VAL A 111 13.13 4.76 2.72
C VAL A 111 14.32 5.19 1.88
N GLY A 112 15.41 4.41 1.92
CA GLY A 112 16.62 4.70 1.15
C GLY A 112 16.41 4.58 -0.35
N VAL A 113 15.70 3.55 -0.78
CA VAL A 113 15.28 3.31 -2.18
C VAL A 113 13.77 3.10 -2.20
N GLY A 114 13.03 3.91 -2.96
CA GLY A 114 11.57 3.82 -3.01
C GLY A 114 10.96 4.84 -3.94
N SER A 115 9.71 5.21 -3.73
CA SER A 115 9.09 6.32 -4.46
C SER A 115 9.70 7.67 -4.07
N ARG A 116 10.34 7.74 -2.92
CA ARG A 116 10.90 8.94 -2.29
C ARG A 116 9.84 9.99 -1.94
N VAL A 117 8.58 9.57 -1.72
CA VAL A 117 7.45 10.45 -1.39
C VAL A 117 6.98 10.17 0.06
N PRO A 118 7.68 10.69 1.07
CA PRO A 118 7.31 10.54 2.48
C PRO A 118 6.14 11.44 2.88
N PRO A 119 5.57 11.27 4.08
CA PRO A 119 4.67 12.25 4.67
C PRO A 119 5.39 13.59 4.97
N PRO A 120 4.65 14.67 5.29
CA PRO A 120 5.24 15.94 5.72
C PRO A 120 6.16 15.78 6.95
N ASN A 121 7.27 16.53 6.97
CA ASN A 121 8.20 16.53 8.11
C ASN A 121 7.49 16.87 9.41
N GLY A 122 7.82 16.12 10.46
CA GLY A 122 7.24 16.30 11.79
C GLY A 122 5.82 15.71 11.96
N SER A 123 5.23 15.17 10.90
CA SER A 123 3.96 14.43 11.01
C SER A 123 4.18 13.01 11.53
N ASP A 124 3.08 12.31 11.86
CA ASP A 124 3.15 10.90 12.25
C ASP A 124 3.51 10.04 11.03
N PHE A 125 4.69 9.45 11.07
CA PHE A 125 5.14 8.48 10.06
C PHE A 125 4.60 7.09 10.39
N LEU A 126 4.55 6.75 11.69
CA LEU A 126 3.94 5.53 12.19
C LEU A 126 3.00 5.86 13.36
N THR A 127 1.74 5.41 13.25
CA THR A 127 0.74 5.47 14.33
C THR A 127 0.44 4.05 14.80
N VAL A 128 0.55 3.80 16.10
CA VAL A 128 0.37 2.49 16.73
C VAL A 128 -0.72 2.55 17.79
N GLY A 129 -1.78 1.76 17.64
CA GLY A 129 -2.89 1.69 18.61
C GLY A 129 -2.62 0.78 19.81
N GLY A 130 -1.46 0.12 19.85
CA GLY A 130 -1.01 -0.75 20.92
C GLY A 130 0.39 -0.41 21.42
N ASP A 131 1.13 -1.43 21.81
CA ASP A 131 2.53 -1.32 22.25
C ASP A 131 3.49 -1.21 21.06
N VAL A 132 4.63 -0.55 21.27
CA VAL A 132 5.78 -0.57 20.34
C VAL A 132 6.90 -1.37 21.01
N THR A 133 7.27 -2.49 20.41
CA THR A 133 8.32 -3.38 20.92
C THR A 133 9.42 -3.55 19.89
N ILE A 134 10.64 -3.17 20.26
CA ILE A 134 11.82 -3.28 19.41
C ILE A 134 12.85 -4.11 20.16
N ALA A 135 13.33 -5.18 19.54
CA ALA A 135 14.29 -6.10 20.13
C ALA A 135 15.61 -5.38 20.55
N PRO A 136 16.29 -5.84 21.60
CA PRO A 136 17.54 -5.24 22.06
C PRO A 136 18.58 -5.14 20.92
N GLY A 137 19.27 -4.00 20.84
CA GLY A 137 20.28 -3.73 19.81
C GLY A 137 19.73 -3.32 18.45
N GLN A 138 18.41 -3.28 18.29
CA GLN A 138 17.73 -2.84 17.06
C GLN A 138 17.16 -1.42 17.24
N ARG A 139 16.92 -0.72 16.13
CA ARG A 139 16.43 0.65 16.12
C ARG A 139 15.36 0.85 15.04
N LEU A 140 14.26 1.47 15.41
CA LEU A 140 13.24 1.95 14.49
C LEU A 140 13.55 3.41 14.13
N LEU A 141 13.74 3.69 12.84
CA LEU A 141 14.04 5.03 12.35
C LEU A 141 12.82 5.61 11.63
N ALA A 142 12.42 6.81 12.00
CA ALA A 142 11.44 7.64 11.29
C ALA A 142 12.14 8.87 10.69
N GLU A 143 13.34 8.65 10.15
CA GLU A 143 14.15 9.72 9.53
C GLU A 143 15.11 9.19 8.47
N GLU A 144 15.42 10.05 7.49
CA GLU A 144 16.51 9.91 6.56
C GLU A 144 16.94 11.28 6.02
N GLY A 145 18.20 11.64 6.19
CA GLY A 145 18.71 12.96 5.80
C GLY A 145 17.98 14.09 6.52
N SER A 146 17.32 14.97 5.77
CA SER A 146 16.49 16.07 6.33
C SER A 146 15.02 15.70 6.51
N THR A 147 14.61 14.51 6.12
CA THR A 147 13.23 14.02 6.26
C THR A 147 13.09 13.31 7.59
N HIS A 148 12.09 13.70 8.38
CA HIS A 148 11.84 13.12 9.70
C HIS A 148 10.37 13.21 10.10
N GLY A 149 9.95 12.27 10.92
CA GLY A 149 8.58 12.20 11.46
C GLY A 149 8.56 11.64 12.87
N VAL A 150 7.37 11.33 13.33
CA VAL A 150 7.08 10.85 14.68
C VAL A 150 6.56 9.43 14.65
N VAL A 151 6.98 8.59 15.59
CA VAL A 151 6.31 7.34 15.95
C VAL A 151 5.35 7.62 17.10
N ALA A 152 4.05 7.72 16.79
CA ALA A 152 3.00 7.97 17.75
C ALA A 152 2.37 6.64 18.21
N TYR A 153 2.13 6.46 19.50
CA TYR A 153 1.61 5.20 20.03
C TYR A 153 0.73 5.40 21.28
N GLU A 154 -0.18 4.43 21.51
CA GLU A 154 -1.09 4.47 22.68
C GLU A 154 -0.54 3.71 23.87
N GLY A 155 0.05 2.54 23.66
CA GLY A 155 0.49 1.60 24.69
C GLY A 155 1.84 1.95 25.30
N ARG A 156 2.73 0.98 25.40
CA ARG A 156 4.08 1.12 25.96
C ARG A 156 5.14 1.04 24.88
N LEU A 157 6.23 1.78 25.06
CA LEU A 157 7.42 1.67 24.22
C LEU A 157 8.49 0.83 24.92
N SER A 158 9.00 -0.19 24.25
CA SER A 158 10.19 -0.93 24.63
C SER A 158 11.17 -0.95 23.46
N GLY A 159 12.39 -0.44 23.66
CA GLY A 159 13.44 -0.35 22.65
C GLY A 159 13.72 1.07 22.18
N THR A 160 14.38 1.21 21.03
CA THR A 160 14.92 2.49 20.55
C THR A 160 14.18 2.97 19.29
N VAL A 161 13.64 4.19 19.35
CA VAL A 161 13.00 4.92 18.25
C VAL A 161 13.77 6.22 18.00
N ILE A 162 14.02 6.58 16.75
CA ILE A 162 14.72 7.79 16.33
C ILE A 162 13.94 8.44 15.18
N PRO A 163 13.78 9.76 15.11
CA PRO A 163 14.27 10.77 16.05
C PRO A 163 13.35 10.93 17.28
N GLN A 164 12.05 10.59 17.16
CA GLN A 164 11.07 10.87 18.18
C GLN A 164 9.99 9.80 18.28
N ALA A 165 9.69 9.39 19.51
CA ALA A 165 8.51 8.61 19.84
C ALA A 165 7.63 9.44 20.79
N ASP A 166 6.29 9.37 20.59
CA ASP A 166 5.34 10.20 21.30
C ASP A 166 4.14 9.36 21.75
N GLN A 167 4.01 9.18 23.06
CA GLN A 167 2.86 8.47 23.64
C GLN A 167 1.63 9.38 23.69
N ARG A 168 0.61 9.03 22.89
CA ARG A 168 -0.62 9.81 22.77
C ARG A 168 -1.84 8.90 22.84
N PRO A 169 -2.57 8.86 23.97
CA PRO A 169 -3.82 8.10 24.08
C PRO A 169 -4.83 8.52 23.00
N GLY A 170 -5.46 7.55 22.36
CA GLY A 170 -6.47 7.77 21.33
C GLY A 170 -5.93 8.21 19.97
N VAL A 171 -4.61 8.16 19.74
CA VAL A 171 -4.00 8.57 18.46
C VAL A 171 -4.47 7.70 17.28
N ALA A 172 -4.82 6.44 17.53
CA ALA A 172 -5.32 5.52 16.51
C ALA A 172 -6.86 5.56 16.34
N ASP A 173 -7.60 6.23 17.23
CA ASP A 173 -9.07 6.26 17.19
C ASP A 173 -9.65 6.74 15.85
N PRO A 174 -9.09 7.76 15.17
CA PRO A 174 -9.59 8.21 13.86
C PRO A 174 -9.59 7.10 12.80
N TYR A 175 -8.73 6.09 12.96
CA TYR A 175 -8.53 5.02 11.98
C TYR A 175 -9.30 3.74 12.28
N ARG A 176 -9.90 3.59 13.48
CA ARG A 176 -10.58 2.34 13.89
C ARG A 176 -11.77 1.99 12.99
N ARG A 177 -12.46 3.01 12.46
CA ARG A 177 -13.58 2.81 11.54
C ARG A 177 -13.16 2.22 10.18
N LEU A 178 -11.88 2.31 9.80
CA LEU A 178 -11.39 1.73 8.55
C LEU A 178 -11.55 0.20 8.51
N VAL A 179 -11.51 -0.48 9.65
CA VAL A 179 -11.68 -1.95 9.70
C VAL A 179 -13.02 -2.39 9.12
N PRO A 180 -14.18 -1.95 9.62
CA PRO A 180 -15.47 -2.31 9.03
C PRO A 180 -15.64 -1.73 7.63
N ASP A 181 -15.16 -0.52 7.34
CA ASP A 181 -15.31 0.13 6.04
C ASP A 181 -14.54 -0.62 4.93
N LEU A 182 -13.29 -1.00 5.18
CA LEU A 182 -12.46 -1.77 4.26
C LEU A 182 -12.97 -3.21 4.09
N THR A 183 -13.47 -3.84 5.18
CA THR A 183 -14.11 -5.15 5.10
C THR A 183 -15.32 -5.12 4.17
N ALA A 184 -16.20 -4.13 4.33
CA ALA A 184 -17.39 -3.97 3.50
C ALA A 184 -17.01 -3.66 2.04
N SER A 185 -16.06 -2.75 1.82
CA SER A 185 -15.57 -2.38 0.49
C SER A 185 -14.94 -3.55 -0.24
N SER A 186 -14.08 -4.32 0.43
CA SER A 186 -13.43 -5.51 -0.16
C SER A 186 -14.47 -6.55 -0.64
N ARG A 187 -15.50 -6.80 0.17
CA ARG A 187 -16.61 -7.69 -0.21
C ARG A 187 -17.41 -7.14 -1.39
N CYS A 188 -17.73 -5.85 -1.37
CA CYS A 188 -18.44 -5.18 -2.45
C CYS A 188 -17.64 -5.19 -3.76
N TYR A 189 -16.33 -5.03 -3.72
CA TYR A 189 -15.48 -5.13 -4.91
C TYR A 189 -15.51 -6.52 -5.53
N ALA A 190 -15.62 -7.55 -4.70
CA ALA A 190 -15.66 -8.94 -5.16
C ALA A 190 -17.07 -9.44 -5.52
N ARG A 191 -18.14 -8.78 -5.04
CA ARG A 191 -19.52 -9.31 -5.13
C ARG A 191 -20.50 -8.28 -5.64
N THR A 192 -21.57 -8.77 -6.26
CA THR A 192 -22.77 -7.97 -6.64
C THR A 192 -23.98 -8.78 -6.25
N GLY A 193 -24.78 -8.29 -5.30
CA GLY A 193 -25.80 -9.11 -4.66
C GLY A 193 -25.20 -10.33 -3.98
N ASP A 194 -25.78 -11.50 -4.17
CA ASP A 194 -25.32 -12.76 -3.57
C ASP A 194 -24.24 -13.49 -4.39
N GLY A 195 -23.88 -12.97 -5.57
CA GLY A 195 -22.94 -13.60 -6.48
C GLY A 195 -21.59 -12.87 -6.62
N PRO A 196 -20.63 -13.49 -7.29
CA PRO A 196 -19.39 -12.81 -7.64
C PRO A 196 -19.68 -11.62 -8.57
N ARG A 197 -18.87 -10.56 -8.45
CA ARG A 197 -18.94 -9.45 -9.41
C ARG A 197 -18.66 -9.99 -10.81
N PRO A 198 -19.47 -9.63 -11.83
CA PRO A 198 -19.21 -10.08 -13.20
C PRO A 198 -17.82 -9.71 -13.65
N ALA A 199 -17.06 -10.72 -14.10
CA ALA A 199 -15.73 -10.52 -14.68
C ALA A 199 -15.85 -9.90 -16.07
N THR A 200 -14.93 -9.02 -16.44
CA THR A 200 -14.76 -8.47 -17.79
C THR A 200 -13.66 -9.18 -18.56
N GLY A 201 -12.87 -10.00 -17.88
CA GLY A 201 -11.75 -10.71 -18.47
C GLY A 201 -11.53 -12.08 -17.82
N THR A 202 -10.46 -12.73 -18.24
CA THR A 202 -10.05 -14.07 -17.78
C THR A 202 -8.64 -14.05 -17.19
N ALA A 203 -8.39 -14.92 -16.21
CA ALA A 203 -7.06 -15.19 -15.67
C ALA A 203 -6.73 -16.65 -15.90
N VAL A 204 -5.57 -16.94 -16.50
CA VAL A 204 -5.14 -18.29 -16.82
C VAL A 204 -3.72 -18.52 -16.31
N ASN A 205 -3.54 -19.45 -15.38
CA ASN A 205 -2.22 -19.87 -14.93
C ASN A 205 -1.65 -20.90 -15.90
N GLN A 206 -0.61 -20.52 -16.64
CA GLN A 206 0.08 -21.35 -17.63
C GLN A 206 1.22 -22.19 -17.00
N GLY A 207 1.42 -22.08 -15.67
CA GLY A 207 2.45 -22.79 -14.91
C GLY A 207 3.82 -22.10 -14.90
N TYR A 208 4.05 -21.10 -15.74
CA TYR A 208 5.23 -20.22 -15.75
C TYR A 208 4.82 -18.74 -15.69
N SER A 209 3.60 -18.43 -16.02
CA SER A 209 2.99 -17.11 -15.95
C SER A 209 1.49 -17.23 -15.75
N THR A 210 0.88 -16.31 -15.00
CA THR A 210 -0.55 -16.06 -15.06
C THR A 210 -0.82 -14.89 -16.00
N VAL A 211 -1.63 -15.16 -17.03
CA VAL A 211 -2.05 -14.18 -18.02
C VAL A 211 -3.46 -13.69 -17.69
N PHE A 212 -3.60 -12.41 -17.45
CA PHE A 212 -4.85 -11.69 -17.29
C PHE A 212 -5.22 -11.06 -18.64
N THR A 213 -6.31 -11.50 -19.25
CA THR A 213 -6.78 -10.99 -20.54
C THR A 213 -8.08 -10.20 -20.33
N GLY A 214 -8.01 -8.89 -20.48
CA GLY A 214 -9.18 -7.99 -20.41
C GLY A 214 -10.03 -8.02 -21.68
N ASP A 215 -11.16 -7.33 -21.65
CA ASP A 215 -12.11 -7.27 -22.79
C ASP A 215 -11.74 -6.21 -23.84
N GLY A 216 -10.66 -5.45 -23.63
CA GLY A 216 -10.14 -4.42 -24.52
C GLY A 216 -10.97 -3.12 -24.58
N ARG A 217 -12.01 -2.95 -23.74
CA ARG A 217 -12.95 -1.82 -23.85
C ARG A 217 -13.46 -1.23 -22.54
N SER A 218 -13.64 -2.05 -21.50
CA SER A 218 -14.21 -1.60 -20.23
C SER A 218 -13.21 -0.74 -19.45
N ALA A 219 -13.66 0.39 -18.91
CA ALA A 219 -12.82 1.25 -18.07
C ALA A 219 -12.48 0.60 -16.71
N LEU A 220 -13.30 -0.33 -16.23
CA LEU A 220 -13.03 -1.19 -15.09
C LEU A 220 -12.87 -2.63 -15.59
N GLN A 221 -11.67 -3.16 -15.48
CA GLN A 221 -11.34 -4.55 -15.79
C GLN A 221 -11.42 -5.39 -14.53
N VAL A 222 -12.32 -6.36 -14.48
CA VAL A 222 -12.57 -7.23 -13.33
C VAL A 222 -12.13 -8.64 -13.62
N PHE A 223 -11.29 -9.17 -12.75
CA PHE A 223 -10.82 -10.56 -12.77
C PHE A 223 -11.16 -11.23 -11.44
N ASN A 224 -11.82 -12.41 -11.48
CA ASN A 224 -12.05 -13.24 -10.30
C ASN A 224 -11.15 -14.45 -10.38
N VAL A 225 -10.29 -14.65 -9.37
CA VAL A 225 -9.23 -15.65 -9.33
C VAL A 225 -9.43 -16.51 -8.09
N ASP A 226 -9.62 -17.81 -8.27
CA ASP A 226 -9.83 -18.79 -7.22
C ASP A 226 -8.64 -19.77 -7.04
N PHE A 227 -7.49 -19.42 -7.61
CA PHE A 227 -6.25 -20.17 -7.55
C PHE A 227 -5.07 -19.30 -7.11
N ASP A 228 -3.99 -19.94 -6.67
CA ASP A 228 -2.75 -19.25 -6.30
C ASP A 228 -1.96 -18.82 -7.54
N LEU A 229 -1.35 -17.63 -7.47
CA LEU A 229 -0.45 -17.13 -8.51
C LEU A 229 0.96 -17.71 -8.26
N VAL A 230 1.09 -19.00 -8.48
CA VAL A 230 2.35 -19.73 -8.33
C VAL A 230 2.63 -20.55 -9.58
N GLY A 231 3.90 -20.71 -9.90
CA GLY A 231 4.36 -21.55 -10.99
C GLY A 231 4.25 -23.03 -10.68
N ARG A 232 4.74 -23.85 -11.59
CA ARG A 232 4.76 -25.30 -11.40
C ARG A 232 5.49 -25.65 -10.10
N ASN A 233 4.91 -26.60 -9.36
CA ASN A 233 5.43 -27.05 -8.05
C ASN A 233 5.58 -25.93 -7.01
N GLY A 234 4.74 -24.87 -7.09
CA GLY A 234 4.77 -23.75 -6.15
C GLY A 234 5.92 -22.75 -6.35
N GLY A 235 6.69 -22.88 -7.46
CA GLY A 235 7.77 -21.95 -7.81
C GLY A 235 7.26 -20.56 -8.19
N ALA A 236 8.19 -19.63 -8.41
CA ALA A 236 7.87 -18.29 -8.90
C ALA A 236 7.39 -18.32 -10.34
N GLN A 237 6.48 -17.40 -10.69
CA GLN A 237 5.94 -17.24 -12.05
C GLN A 237 5.86 -15.77 -12.47
N GLY A 238 5.65 -15.56 -13.78
CA GLY A 238 5.30 -14.26 -14.33
C GLY A 238 3.85 -13.87 -14.08
N ILE A 239 3.59 -12.56 -14.13
CA ILE A 239 2.26 -11.97 -14.17
C ILE A 239 2.20 -11.06 -15.41
N THR A 240 1.20 -11.25 -16.27
CA THR A 240 1.06 -10.50 -17.51
C THR A 240 -0.37 -10.02 -17.68
N PHE A 241 -0.54 -8.76 -18.05
CA PHE A 241 -1.84 -8.18 -18.43
C PHE A 241 -1.86 -7.91 -19.92
N THR A 242 -2.96 -8.28 -20.59
CA THR A 242 -3.20 -8.04 -22.00
C THR A 242 -4.65 -7.58 -22.21
N GLY A 243 -4.91 -6.83 -23.28
CA GLY A 243 -6.25 -6.35 -23.55
C GLY A 243 -6.80 -5.39 -22.48
N ILE A 244 -5.93 -4.68 -21.79
CA ILE A 244 -6.29 -3.65 -20.82
C ILE A 244 -6.26 -2.29 -21.54
N PRO A 245 -7.39 -1.56 -21.63
CA PRO A 245 -7.39 -0.22 -22.22
C PRO A 245 -6.49 0.74 -21.43
N GLU A 246 -5.91 1.70 -22.11
CA GLU A 246 -5.13 2.76 -21.46
C GLU A 246 -6.00 3.51 -20.44
N GLY A 247 -5.48 3.76 -19.27
CA GLY A 247 -6.20 4.43 -18.18
C GLY A 247 -7.28 3.59 -17.49
N ALA A 248 -7.51 2.35 -17.90
CA ALA A 248 -8.47 1.48 -17.21
C ALA A 248 -8.00 1.12 -15.80
N THR A 249 -8.96 0.95 -14.89
CA THR A 249 -8.74 0.37 -13.57
C THR A 249 -8.78 -1.14 -13.67
N VAL A 250 -7.85 -1.81 -13.01
CA VAL A 250 -7.79 -3.27 -12.92
C VAL A 250 -8.07 -3.70 -11.49
N LEU A 251 -9.13 -4.48 -11.33
CA LEU A 251 -9.56 -5.08 -10.07
C LEU A 251 -9.39 -6.60 -10.15
N VAL A 252 -8.46 -7.14 -9.39
CA VAL A 252 -8.23 -8.58 -9.29
C VAL A 252 -8.77 -9.06 -7.93
N ASN A 253 -9.88 -9.79 -7.95
CA ASN A 253 -10.47 -10.40 -6.77
C ASN A 253 -9.85 -11.80 -6.58
N MET A 254 -8.97 -11.93 -5.61
CA MET A 254 -8.34 -13.20 -5.19
C MET A 254 -9.24 -13.88 -4.17
N VAL A 255 -10.17 -14.73 -4.63
CA VAL A 255 -11.20 -15.34 -3.78
C VAL A 255 -10.73 -16.67 -3.17
N GLY A 256 -11.16 -16.95 -1.92
CA GLY A 256 -10.83 -18.18 -1.18
C GLY A 256 -10.11 -17.91 0.14
N ASP A 257 -9.99 -18.98 0.95
CA ASP A 257 -9.55 -18.92 2.34
C ASP A 257 -8.05 -18.63 2.52
N ALA A 258 -7.23 -19.08 1.59
CA ALA A 258 -5.79 -18.82 1.57
C ALA A 258 -5.34 -18.49 0.16
N ARG A 259 -4.40 -17.56 0.01
CA ARG A 259 -3.82 -17.19 -1.29
C ARG A 259 -2.33 -16.92 -1.19
N THR A 260 -1.61 -17.50 -2.13
CA THR A 260 -0.17 -17.28 -2.32
C THR A 260 0.09 -16.66 -3.68
N ILE A 261 0.88 -15.60 -3.68
CA ILE A 261 1.46 -15.00 -4.90
C ILE A 261 2.97 -15.16 -4.80
N ASN A 262 3.54 -15.93 -5.73
CA ASN A 262 4.97 -16.15 -5.86
C ASN A 262 5.42 -15.69 -7.24
N THR A 263 6.11 -14.54 -7.32
CA THR A 263 6.40 -13.88 -8.58
C THR A 263 7.86 -13.47 -8.73
N TYR A 264 8.34 -13.46 -9.99
CA TYR A 264 9.64 -12.90 -10.36
C TYR A 264 9.52 -11.63 -11.23
N ILE A 265 8.30 -11.13 -11.45
CA ILE A 265 8.08 -9.92 -12.25
C ILE A 265 8.30 -8.67 -11.40
N GLY A 266 9.11 -7.74 -11.96
CA GLY A 266 9.40 -6.42 -11.41
C GLY A 266 8.44 -5.33 -11.89
N HIS A 267 8.98 -4.26 -12.51
CA HIS A 267 8.19 -3.05 -12.82
C HIS A 267 7.51 -3.05 -14.20
N ASP A 268 7.69 -4.06 -15.03
CA ASP A 268 7.32 -4.03 -16.46
C ASP A 268 5.88 -4.47 -16.74
N LEU A 269 4.97 -4.26 -15.80
CA LEU A 269 3.55 -4.53 -16.06
C LEU A 269 2.98 -3.59 -17.12
N GLN A 270 2.31 -4.17 -18.12
CA GLN A 270 1.66 -3.44 -19.19
C GLN A 270 0.15 -3.33 -18.96
N PRO A 271 -0.51 -2.23 -19.37
CA PRO A 271 0.05 -1.03 -20.00
C PRO A 271 0.82 -0.15 -18.98
N PRO A 272 1.65 0.80 -19.46
CA PRO A 272 2.33 1.77 -18.58
C PRO A 272 1.34 2.46 -17.64
N GLY A 273 1.77 2.68 -16.38
CA GLY A 273 0.94 3.31 -15.35
C GLY A 273 -0.10 2.39 -14.70
N ILE A 274 -0.19 1.12 -15.09
CA ILE A 274 -1.13 0.16 -14.49
C ILE A 274 -0.93 0.00 -12.97
N ARG A 275 0.29 0.11 -12.46
CA ARG A 275 0.62 0.05 -11.03
C ARG A 275 -0.32 0.89 -10.18
N GLN A 276 -0.55 2.13 -10.59
CA GLN A 276 -1.38 3.08 -9.86
C GLN A 276 -2.89 2.90 -10.08
N ARG A 277 -3.29 1.92 -10.89
CA ARG A 277 -4.69 1.60 -11.20
C ARG A 277 -5.02 0.12 -10.98
N LEU A 278 -4.11 -0.63 -10.40
CA LEU A 278 -4.24 -2.06 -10.12
C LEU A 278 -4.50 -2.27 -8.63
N LEU A 279 -5.63 -2.92 -8.33
CA LEU A 279 -5.99 -3.35 -6.98
C LEU A 279 -6.08 -4.87 -6.91
N TRP A 280 -5.32 -5.46 -6.03
CA TRP A 280 -5.41 -6.85 -5.61
C TRP A 280 -6.29 -6.92 -4.37
N ASN A 281 -7.48 -7.48 -4.50
CA ASN A 281 -8.49 -7.55 -3.45
C ASN A 281 -8.66 -8.98 -2.94
N PHE A 282 -8.55 -9.19 -1.63
CA PHE A 282 -8.67 -10.47 -0.94
C PHE A 282 -9.84 -10.42 0.05
N PRO A 283 -11.08 -10.72 -0.40
CA PRO A 283 -12.27 -10.51 0.44
C PRO A 283 -12.44 -11.52 1.54
N ASP A 284 -11.93 -12.75 1.36
CA ASP A 284 -12.28 -13.89 2.21
C ASP A 284 -11.05 -14.59 2.85
N ALA A 285 -9.83 -14.24 2.42
CA ALA A 285 -8.61 -14.96 2.80
C ALA A 285 -8.21 -14.77 4.26
N ASN A 286 -8.07 -15.86 5.02
CA ASN A 286 -7.49 -15.87 6.36
C ASN A 286 -5.96 -15.75 6.32
N THR A 287 -5.33 -16.25 5.25
CA THR A 287 -3.89 -16.12 5.03
C THR A 287 -3.60 -15.62 3.62
N VAL A 288 -2.70 -14.65 3.51
CA VAL A 288 -2.19 -14.14 2.23
C VAL A 288 -0.66 -14.12 2.31
N GLU A 289 -0.01 -14.63 1.27
CA GLU A 289 1.45 -14.66 1.19
C GLU A 289 1.93 -14.03 -0.12
N PHE A 290 2.75 -13.00 -0.01
CA PHE A 290 3.48 -12.40 -1.12
C PHE A 290 4.95 -12.77 -1.02
N LYS A 291 5.44 -13.55 -1.99
CA LYS A 291 6.84 -14.00 -2.06
C LYS A 291 7.37 -14.02 -3.48
N GLY A 292 8.65 -14.28 -3.62
CA GLY A 292 9.34 -14.34 -4.91
C GLY A 292 10.57 -13.45 -4.97
N GLY A 293 11.15 -13.34 -6.15
CA GLY A 293 12.45 -12.69 -6.36
C GLY A 293 12.39 -11.30 -6.97
N ALA A 294 11.19 -10.72 -7.12
CA ALA A 294 11.03 -9.41 -7.73
C ALA A 294 10.05 -8.54 -6.96
N GLN A 295 10.04 -7.25 -7.30
CA GLN A 295 9.09 -6.31 -6.74
C GLN A 295 7.66 -6.62 -7.21
N PHE A 296 6.70 -6.44 -6.32
CA PHE A 296 5.27 -6.61 -6.59
C PHE A 296 4.61 -5.26 -6.89
N GLN A 297 3.73 -5.22 -7.86
CA GLN A 297 3.12 -3.99 -8.36
C GLN A 297 1.61 -3.96 -8.09
N GLY A 298 1.11 -2.79 -7.72
CA GLY A 298 -0.30 -2.52 -7.47
C GLY A 298 -0.65 -2.44 -6.00
N SER A 299 -1.78 -1.81 -5.71
CA SER A 299 -2.31 -1.70 -4.36
C SER A 299 -2.94 -3.00 -3.90
N VAL A 300 -2.95 -3.22 -2.59
CA VAL A 300 -3.46 -4.44 -1.95
C VAL A 300 -4.54 -4.08 -0.93
N LEU A 301 -5.65 -4.84 -0.94
CA LEU A 301 -6.70 -4.80 0.07
C LEU A 301 -7.02 -6.21 0.57
N VAL A 302 -6.68 -6.52 1.82
CA VAL A 302 -7.09 -7.75 2.50
C VAL A 302 -8.22 -7.42 3.46
N GLY A 303 -9.47 -7.78 3.07
CA GLY A 303 -10.69 -7.35 3.76
C GLY A 303 -11.18 -8.29 4.86
N LYS A 304 -10.51 -9.43 5.10
CA LYS A 304 -10.91 -10.40 6.11
C LYS A 304 -10.33 -10.05 7.48
N GLN A 305 -11.22 -9.77 8.44
CA GLN A 305 -10.80 -9.56 9.84
C GLN A 305 -10.17 -10.82 10.42
N GLY A 306 -9.14 -10.66 11.24
CA GLY A 306 -8.39 -11.76 11.84
C GLY A 306 -7.45 -12.49 10.88
N SER A 307 -7.32 -12.03 9.63
CA SER A 307 -6.36 -12.56 8.66
C SER A 307 -4.91 -12.25 9.06
N THR A 308 -3.99 -13.03 8.49
CA THR A 308 -2.55 -12.72 8.53
C THR A 308 -2.02 -12.61 7.11
N THR A 309 -1.37 -11.49 6.82
CA THR A 309 -0.68 -11.29 5.54
C THR A 309 0.82 -11.30 5.76
N THR A 310 1.53 -12.12 5.00
CA THR A 310 3.01 -12.16 5.00
C THR A 310 3.55 -11.56 3.72
N VAL A 311 4.44 -10.59 3.84
CA VAL A 311 5.13 -9.94 2.72
C VAL A 311 6.62 -10.24 2.84
N SER A 312 7.17 -10.88 1.81
CA SER A 312 8.58 -11.23 1.73
C SER A 312 9.22 -10.97 0.36
N VAL A 313 8.47 -10.35 -0.56
CA VAL A 313 9.00 -9.86 -1.84
C VAL A 313 10.00 -8.72 -1.62
N PRO A 314 10.98 -8.53 -2.52
CA PRO A 314 11.96 -7.45 -2.40
C PRO A 314 11.37 -6.05 -2.32
N GLY A 315 10.25 -5.79 -2.99
CA GLY A 315 9.53 -4.53 -2.92
C GLY A 315 8.03 -4.70 -3.16
N MET A 316 7.22 -3.96 -2.38
CA MET A 316 5.77 -3.88 -2.52
C MET A 316 5.41 -2.45 -2.96
N ASN A 317 4.99 -2.28 -4.21
CA ASN A 317 4.80 -0.96 -4.83
C ASN A 317 3.32 -0.62 -4.99
N GLY A 318 2.74 0.04 -3.99
CA GLY A 318 1.33 0.44 -3.95
C GLY A 318 0.85 0.66 -2.53
N ARG A 319 -0.39 1.16 -2.38
CA ARG A 319 -1.07 1.21 -1.09
C ARG A 319 -1.26 -0.21 -0.55
N PHE A 320 -1.03 -0.41 0.73
CA PHE A 320 -1.17 -1.72 1.35
C PHE A 320 -2.12 -1.67 2.54
N PHE A 321 -3.29 -2.26 2.39
CA PHE A 321 -4.34 -2.27 3.40
C PHE A 321 -4.71 -3.69 3.80
N THR A 322 -4.57 -4.03 5.06
CA THR A 322 -5.10 -5.26 5.64
C THR A 322 -5.90 -4.95 6.91
N VAL A 323 -7.11 -5.48 7.02
CA VAL A 323 -7.89 -5.36 8.27
C VAL A 323 -7.47 -6.41 9.31
N GLY A 324 -6.57 -7.32 8.94
CA GLY A 324 -5.91 -8.29 9.82
C GLY A 324 -4.51 -7.83 10.22
N SER A 325 -3.62 -8.79 10.50
CA SER A 325 -2.23 -8.55 10.88
C SER A 325 -1.28 -8.63 9.67
N LEU A 326 -0.16 -7.91 9.75
CA LEU A 326 0.90 -7.91 8.76
C LEU A 326 2.19 -8.47 9.35
N VAL A 327 2.83 -9.38 8.62
CA VAL A 327 4.20 -9.86 8.85
C VAL A 327 5.05 -9.41 7.67
N HIS A 328 5.94 -8.45 7.89
CA HIS A 328 6.92 -8.01 6.91
C HIS A 328 8.26 -8.66 7.21
N THR A 329 8.71 -9.57 6.37
CA THR A 329 9.90 -10.39 6.60
C THR A 329 10.60 -10.70 5.29
N SER A 330 11.88 -11.05 5.35
CA SER A 330 12.64 -11.45 4.17
C SER A 330 13.94 -12.11 4.58
N THR A 331 14.59 -12.81 3.65
CA THR A 331 15.96 -13.32 3.80
C THR A 331 17.01 -12.37 3.23
N SER A 332 16.63 -11.41 2.39
CA SER A 332 17.56 -10.58 1.61
C SER A 332 17.19 -9.09 1.50
N GLY A 333 16.42 -8.58 2.43
CA GLY A 333 15.83 -7.24 2.35
C GLY A 333 14.45 -7.29 1.70
N ALA A 334 13.50 -6.57 2.29
CA ALA A 334 12.16 -6.35 1.76
C ALA A 334 11.74 -4.94 2.12
N GLU A 335 11.07 -4.29 1.20
CA GLU A 335 10.70 -2.89 1.29
C GLU A 335 9.23 -2.71 0.88
N MET A 336 8.56 -1.71 1.45
CA MET A 336 7.21 -1.32 1.06
C MET A 336 7.22 0.14 0.62
N HIS A 337 6.84 0.41 -0.61
CA HIS A 337 6.99 1.72 -1.24
C HIS A 337 5.65 2.44 -1.40
N ASN A 338 5.68 3.77 -1.30
CA ASN A 338 4.49 4.61 -1.35
C ASN A 338 4.12 4.97 -2.79
N TYR A 339 3.18 4.24 -3.38
CA TYR A 339 2.58 4.59 -4.67
C TYR A 339 1.08 4.77 -4.52
N PRO A 340 0.49 5.87 -5.05
CA PRO A 340 -0.94 6.13 -4.91
C PRO A 340 -1.78 5.15 -5.73
N PHE A 341 -3.05 5.04 -5.35
CA PHE A 341 -4.06 4.38 -6.17
C PHE A 341 -4.95 5.44 -6.85
N ASN A 342 -4.91 5.49 -8.18
CA ASN A 342 -5.60 6.47 -9.01
C ASN A 342 -6.74 5.84 -9.84
N GLY A 343 -7.14 4.61 -9.50
CA GLY A 343 -8.20 3.90 -10.20
C GLY A 343 -9.59 4.22 -9.68
N ASP A 344 -10.60 3.97 -10.52
CA ASP A 344 -12.02 4.10 -10.18
C ASP A 344 -12.59 2.72 -9.83
N LEU A 345 -13.01 2.55 -8.58
CA LEU A 345 -13.59 1.30 -8.06
C LEU A 345 -15.13 1.39 -8.00
N PRO A 346 -15.83 0.26 -7.90
CA PRO A 346 -17.26 0.25 -7.73
C PRO A 346 -17.72 1.06 -6.51
N ASP A 347 -18.88 1.74 -6.63
CA ASP A 347 -19.48 2.42 -5.48
C ASP A 347 -19.97 1.41 -4.45
N CYS A 348 -19.43 1.48 -3.25
CA CYS A 348 -19.73 0.58 -2.15
C CYS A 348 -20.29 1.31 -0.92
N ARG A 349 -20.75 2.55 -1.06
CA ARG A 349 -21.22 3.37 0.08
C ARG A 349 -22.40 2.75 0.80
N ASP A 350 -23.33 2.18 0.08
CA ASP A 350 -24.54 1.58 0.65
C ASP A 350 -24.26 0.29 1.45
N GLN A 351 -23.07 -0.29 1.30
CA GLN A 351 -22.65 -1.50 1.99
C GLN A 351 -21.73 -1.23 3.20
N ARG A 352 -21.36 0.03 3.40
CA ARG A 352 -20.58 0.42 4.58
C ARG A 352 -21.50 0.51 5.79
N PRO A 353 -21.01 0.14 7.01
CA PRO A 353 -21.77 0.34 8.22
C PRO A 353 -22.13 1.82 8.38
N THR A 354 -23.41 2.09 8.59
CA THR A 354 -23.85 3.46 8.95
C THR A 354 -23.17 3.84 10.25
N PRO A 355 -22.50 5.00 10.34
CA PRO A 355 -21.94 5.45 11.61
C PRO A 355 -23.08 5.46 12.63
N SER A 356 -22.89 4.76 13.78
CA SER A 356 -23.83 4.85 14.89
C SER A 356 -23.97 6.33 15.25
N PRO A 357 -25.17 6.87 15.39
CA PRO A 357 -25.34 8.26 15.76
C PRO A 357 -24.55 8.48 17.05
N THR A 358 -23.60 9.38 17.02
CA THR A 358 -22.95 9.89 18.24
C THR A 358 -24.08 10.31 19.16
N PRO A 359 -24.14 9.80 20.43
CA PRO A 359 -25.19 10.24 21.34
C PRO A 359 -25.12 11.76 21.39
N SER A 360 -26.19 12.39 20.94
CA SER A 360 -26.35 13.85 21.08
C SER A 360 -26.12 14.16 22.55
N PRO A 361 -25.33 15.19 22.91
CA PRO A 361 -25.21 15.57 24.30
C PRO A 361 -26.63 15.72 24.85
N THR A 362 -26.99 14.88 25.81
CA THR A 362 -28.27 14.98 26.51
C THR A 362 -28.34 16.41 27.01
N GLU A 363 -29.31 17.17 26.51
CA GLU A 363 -29.62 18.48 27.08
C GLU A 363 -29.66 18.34 28.62
N ALA A 364 -28.88 19.16 29.28
CA ALA A 364 -28.85 19.16 30.70
C ALA A 364 -30.30 19.26 31.24
N SER A 365 -30.72 18.22 31.97
CA SER A 365 -32.02 18.23 32.66
C SER A 365 -32.20 19.59 33.37
N PRO A 366 -33.35 20.24 33.26
CA PRO A 366 -33.54 21.54 33.92
C PRO A 366 -33.27 21.40 35.41
N SER A 367 -32.46 22.33 35.90
CA SER A 367 -32.15 22.48 37.32
C SER A 367 -33.42 22.44 38.17
N PRO A 368 -33.50 21.67 39.23
CA PRO A 368 -34.69 21.64 40.06
C PRO A 368 -34.99 23.03 40.59
N THR A 369 -36.21 23.50 40.34
CA THR A 369 -36.78 24.77 40.77
C THR A 369 -37.02 24.71 42.28
N GLU A 370 -36.53 25.71 43.00
CA GLU A 370 -36.79 26.19 44.37
C GLU A 370 -36.46 25.28 45.55
N PRO A 371 -35.78 25.86 46.56
CA PRO A 371 -35.52 25.17 47.81
C PRO A 371 -36.80 25.03 48.63
N SER A 372 -37.06 23.79 49.06
CA SER A 372 -38.07 23.47 50.07
C SER A 372 -37.80 24.25 51.37
N PRO A 373 -38.84 24.72 52.10
CA PRO A 373 -38.64 25.51 53.26
C PRO A 373 -37.85 24.75 54.35
N SER A 374 -36.94 25.49 54.97
CA SER A 374 -36.09 25.07 56.09
C SER A 374 -36.89 24.52 57.24
N PRO A 375 -36.58 23.34 57.81
CA PRO A 375 -37.21 22.91 59.03
C PRO A 375 -36.71 23.76 60.21
N THR A 376 -37.67 24.29 60.99
CA THR A 376 -37.45 25.04 62.16
C THR A 376 -37.16 24.08 63.32
N GLU A 377 -36.17 24.41 64.11
CA GLU A 377 -35.68 23.93 65.40
C GLU A 377 -34.48 23.00 65.41
N PRO A 378 -33.45 23.36 66.18
CA PRO A 378 -32.25 22.55 66.36
C PRO A 378 -32.48 21.42 67.36
N SER A 379 -32.13 20.21 67.00
CA SER A 379 -32.02 19.04 67.88
C SER A 379 -30.86 19.27 68.87
N PRO A 380 -30.98 18.79 70.11
CA PRO A 380 -29.95 19.05 71.13
C PRO A 380 -28.63 18.35 70.81
N SER A 381 -27.54 19.06 71.05
CA SER A 381 -26.16 18.65 70.90
C SER A 381 -25.89 17.35 71.72
N PRO A 382 -25.20 16.36 71.13
CA PRO A 382 -24.70 15.21 71.85
C PRO A 382 -23.55 15.67 72.76
N THR A 383 -23.65 15.33 74.02
CA THR A 383 -22.68 15.60 75.10
C THR A 383 -21.59 14.51 75.02
N GLU A 384 -20.35 14.94 75.13
CA GLU A 384 -19.11 14.27 75.46
C GLU A 384 -18.28 13.72 74.25
N PRO A 385 -17.00 14.10 74.18
CA PRO A 385 -16.03 13.57 73.20
C PRO A 385 -15.51 12.21 73.66
N SER A 386 -15.46 11.29 72.67
CA SER A 386 -14.77 10.00 72.74
C SER A 386 -13.27 10.19 72.98
N PRO A 387 -12.64 9.38 73.87
CA PRO A 387 -11.22 9.53 74.19
C PRO A 387 -10.32 9.33 72.99
N SER A 388 -9.30 10.17 72.92
CA SER A 388 -8.21 10.15 71.89
C SER A 388 -7.48 8.82 71.84
N PRO A 389 -7.13 8.30 70.67
CA PRO A 389 -6.30 7.12 70.59
C PRO A 389 -4.90 7.38 71.13
N THR A 390 -4.45 6.42 71.92
CA THR A 390 -3.17 6.38 72.61
C THR A 390 -2.03 6.06 71.57
N GLU A 391 -0.98 6.84 71.72
CA GLU A 391 0.42 6.68 71.27
C GLU A 391 0.78 6.18 69.83
N PRO A 392 1.74 6.85 69.20
CA PRO A 392 2.28 6.45 67.96
C PRO A 392 3.21 5.22 68.04
N SER A 393 3.04 4.29 67.11
CA SER A 393 3.93 3.14 66.89
C SER A 393 5.37 3.58 66.66
N PRO A 394 6.38 2.81 67.18
CA PRO A 394 7.78 3.22 67.07
C PRO A 394 8.27 3.26 65.61
N SER A 395 9.09 4.27 65.36
CA SER A 395 9.79 4.54 64.09
C SER A 395 10.58 3.33 63.60
N PRO A 396 10.64 3.08 62.28
CA PRO A 396 11.45 1.99 61.75
C PRO A 396 12.93 2.24 61.94
N THR A 397 13.63 1.16 62.34
CA THR A 397 15.05 1.02 62.59
C THR A 397 15.90 1.52 61.39
N GLU A 398 17.05 2.09 61.70
CA GLU A 398 18.06 2.65 60.81
C GLU A 398 18.41 1.76 59.59
N PRO A 399 18.71 2.35 58.44
CA PRO A 399 19.16 1.60 57.27
C PRO A 399 20.55 0.98 57.50
N SER A 400 20.67 -0.30 57.13
CA SER A 400 21.90 -1.06 57.09
C SER A 400 22.92 -0.37 56.15
N PRO A 401 24.23 -0.35 56.50
CA PRO A 401 25.25 0.29 55.68
C PRO A 401 25.40 -0.45 54.36
N SER A 402 25.27 0.29 53.25
CA SER A 402 25.60 -0.15 51.91
C SER A 402 27.11 -0.39 51.78
N PRO A 403 27.56 -1.49 51.20
CA PRO A 403 29.00 -1.70 50.98
C PRO A 403 29.54 -0.63 49.99
N SER A 404 30.67 -0.04 50.35
CA SER A 404 31.47 0.87 49.53
C SER A 404 31.84 0.23 48.18
N PRO A 405 31.80 0.99 47.11
CA PRO A 405 32.25 0.47 45.78
C PRO A 405 33.75 0.17 45.85
N THR A 406 34.11 -1.04 45.42
CA THR A 406 35.46 -1.54 45.20
C THR A 406 36.13 -0.68 44.14
N GLU A 407 37.42 -0.43 44.29
CA GLU A 407 38.30 0.39 43.44
C GLU A 407 38.13 0.13 41.93
N PRO A 408 38.32 1.15 41.09
CA PRO A 408 38.24 1.01 39.63
C PRO A 408 39.31 0.09 39.08
N SER A 409 38.89 -0.80 38.19
CA SER A 409 39.72 -1.67 37.36
C SER A 409 40.76 -0.85 36.56
N PRO A 410 41.97 -1.34 36.34
CA PRO A 410 43.01 -0.60 35.66
C PRO A 410 42.63 -0.23 34.23
N SER A 411 43.01 0.97 33.83
CA SER A 411 42.85 1.57 32.50
C SER A 411 43.26 0.60 31.39
N PRO A 412 42.52 0.59 30.26
CA PRO A 412 42.91 -0.21 29.11
C PRO A 412 44.23 0.26 28.53
N THR A 413 45.08 -0.71 28.25
CA THR A 413 46.37 -0.62 27.58
C THR A 413 46.25 0.15 26.25
N GLU A 414 47.29 0.85 25.89
CA GLU A 414 47.50 1.71 24.73
C GLU A 414 46.86 1.23 23.42
N PRO A 415 46.42 2.16 22.55
CA PRO A 415 45.81 1.81 21.28
C PRO A 415 46.80 1.10 20.35
N SER A 416 46.32 0.04 19.70
CA SER A 416 46.99 -0.71 18.63
C SER A 416 47.46 0.24 17.52
N PRO A 417 48.61 0.00 16.88
CA PRO A 417 49.12 0.88 15.84
C PRO A 417 48.17 1.03 14.67
N SER A 418 48.09 2.26 14.15
CA SER A 418 47.35 2.67 12.97
C SER A 418 47.51 1.71 11.80
N PRO A 419 46.47 1.44 11.01
CA PRO A 419 46.59 0.63 9.80
C PRO A 419 47.55 1.30 8.81
N THR A 420 48.38 0.48 8.23
CA THR A 420 49.36 0.76 7.18
C THR A 420 48.67 1.48 5.99
N GLU A 421 49.43 2.36 5.36
CA GLU A 421 49.05 3.19 4.21
C GLU A 421 48.19 2.45 3.14
N PRO A 422 47.25 3.15 2.46
CA PRO A 422 46.46 2.56 1.41
C PRO A 422 47.33 2.10 0.23
N SER A 423 47.00 0.91 -0.28
CA SER A 423 47.55 0.33 -1.50
C SER A 423 47.42 1.30 -2.69
N PRO A 424 48.42 1.37 -3.59
CA PRO A 424 48.37 2.30 -4.70
C PRO A 424 47.17 2.09 -5.59
N SER A 425 46.58 3.23 -6.03
CA SER A 425 45.49 3.36 -6.97
C SER A 425 45.65 2.48 -8.21
N PRO A 426 44.59 1.88 -8.74
CA PRO A 426 44.66 1.11 -9.99
C PRO A 426 45.12 2.00 -11.14
N THR A 427 46.01 1.45 -11.94
CA THR A 427 46.60 2.00 -13.16
C THR A 427 45.50 2.50 -14.12
N GLU A 428 45.80 3.58 -14.83
CA GLU A 428 44.98 4.25 -15.84
C GLU A 428 44.20 3.30 -16.77
N PRO A 429 42.98 3.67 -17.23
CA PRO A 429 42.22 2.88 -18.17
C PRO A 429 42.91 2.78 -19.52
N SER A 430 42.92 1.59 -20.09
CA SER A 430 43.38 1.26 -21.44
C SER A 430 42.75 2.18 -22.48
N PRO A 431 43.48 2.56 -23.55
CA PRO A 431 42.96 3.49 -24.54
C PRO A 431 41.72 2.94 -25.27
N SER A 432 40.77 3.85 -25.50
CA SER A 432 39.54 3.64 -26.26
C SER A 432 39.79 2.97 -27.62
N PRO A 433 38.90 2.10 -28.08
CA PRO A 433 39.02 1.51 -29.39
C PRO A 433 38.87 2.58 -30.50
N THR A 434 39.73 2.43 -31.49
CA THR A 434 39.89 3.22 -32.71
C THR A 434 38.55 3.36 -33.46
N GLU A 435 38.34 4.50 -34.10
CA GLU A 435 37.20 4.89 -34.92
C GLU A 435 36.69 3.83 -35.89
N PRO A 436 35.37 3.78 -36.19
CA PRO A 436 34.81 2.84 -37.18
C PRO A 436 35.24 3.23 -38.58
N SER A 437 35.59 2.19 -39.34
CA SER A 437 35.93 2.20 -40.78
C SER A 437 34.78 2.83 -41.61
N PRO A 438 35.11 3.54 -42.71
CA PRO A 438 34.12 4.25 -43.52
C PRO A 438 33.13 3.31 -44.21
N SER A 439 31.87 3.74 -44.25
CA SER A 439 30.72 3.12 -44.94
C SER A 439 31.00 2.94 -46.42
N PRO A 440 30.55 1.84 -47.03
CA PRO A 440 30.66 1.67 -48.50
C PRO A 440 29.70 2.59 -49.25
N THR A 441 30.23 3.15 -50.32
CA THR A 441 29.61 4.05 -51.28
C THR A 441 28.40 3.42 -51.98
N GLU A 442 27.28 4.12 -52.07
CA GLU A 442 26.12 3.75 -52.87
C GLU A 442 26.46 3.62 -54.36
N PRO A 443 25.92 2.66 -55.10
CA PRO A 443 25.90 2.71 -56.54
C PRO A 443 24.67 3.46 -57.07
N THR A 444 24.92 4.51 -57.79
CA THR A 444 23.98 5.26 -58.65
C THR A 444 23.36 4.33 -59.72
N HIS A 445 22.06 4.14 -59.69
CA HIS A 445 21.31 3.58 -60.82
C HIS A 445 20.59 4.68 -61.60
N THR A 446 21.04 4.83 -62.84
CA THR A 446 20.38 5.52 -63.93
C THR A 446 19.17 4.73 -64.43
N LEU A 447 18.07 5.42 -64.62
CA LEU A 447 16.86 5.00 -65.33
C LEU A 447 17.14 4.59 -66.75
N SER A 448 16.61 3.45 -67.22
CA SER A 448 16.18 3.26 -68.60
C SER A 448 15.06 2.24 -68.68
N ASP A 449 14.09 2.64 -69.46
CA ASP A 449 12.82 2.06 -69.87
C ASP A 449 12.84 0.63 -70.47
N ARG A 450 11.67 -0.02 -70.27
CA ARG A 450 10.91 -0.72 -71.36
C ARG A 450 10.58 -2.22 -71.18
N ALA A 451 9.27 -2.47 -71.11
CA ALA A 451 8.47 -3.49 -71.80
C ALA A 451 8.42 -4.95 -71.25
N ASP A 452 7.23 -5.32 -70.83
CA ASP A 452 6.52 -6.59 -70.94
C ASP A 452 6.56 -7.23 -72.31
N PRO A 453 6.21 -8.49 -72.58
CA PRO A 453 5.35 -9.45 -71.88
C PRO A 453 5.69 -10.97 -72.05
N ASP A 454 4.91 -11.78 -71.33
CA ASP A 454 4.35 -13.11 -71.73
C ASP A 454 5.07 -14.43 -71.44
N SER A 455 4.33 -15.25 -70.71
CA SER A 455 3.86 -16.63 -71.01
C SER A 455 4.66 -17.87 -70.60
N HIS A 456 3.85 -18.77 -70.06
CA HIS A 456 3.87 -20.25 -70.03
C HIS A 456 4.67 -20.99 -68.94
N ARG A 457 3.95 -21.60 -67.95
CA ARG A 457 3.26 -22.90 -67.91
C ARG A 457 4.15 -24.14 -67.75
N ALA A 458 3.72 -24.99 -66.83
CA ALA A 458 3.85 -26.43 -66.66
C ALA A 458 5.14 -26.97 -66.03
N ASP A 459 5.16 -27.87 -65.15
CA ASP A 459 4.37 -29.01 -64.70
C ASP A 459 5.32 -30.03 -64.02
N ALA A 460 4.79 -30.87 -63.19
CA ALA A 460 5.23 -32.19 -62.74
C ALA A 460 6.25 -32.36 -61.62
N GLY A 461 5.72 -32.89 -60.49
CA GLY A 461 6.45 -33.77 -59.56
C GLY A 461 6.70 -35.16 -60.21
N PRO A 462 6.97 -36.27 -59.53
CA PRO A 462 6.95 -36.57 -58.07
C PRO A 462 8.08 -37.50 -57.58
N ASP A 463 7.93 -38.02 -56.33
CA ASP A 463 8.45 -39.30 -55.82
C ASP A 463 9.91 -39.38 -55.28
N GLY A 464 10.00 -39.80 -54.02
CA GLY A 464 10.39 -41.08 -53.60
C GLY A 464 11.11 -41.22 -52.28
N ALA A 465 10.42 -41.86 -51.33
CA ALA A 465 10.91 -42.93 -50.47
C ALA A 465 11.87 -42.66 -49.29
N HIS A 466 11.36 -42.97 -48.11
CA HIS A 466 12.02 -43.51 -46.91
C HIS A 466 12.96 -44.70 -47.18
N PRO A 467 13.89 -45.05 -46.20
CA PRO A 467 13.48 -45.78 -45.02
C PRO A 467 14.30 -45.54 -43.72
N ARG A 468 13.67 -45.85 -42.59
CA ARG A 468 14.28 -46.35 -41.35
C ARG A 468 14.84 -47.77 -41.62
N PRO A 469 15.78 -48.36 -40.80
CA PRO A 469 15.44 -48.87 -39.48
C PRO A 469 16.59 -48.97 -38.40
N ASP A 470 16.12 -49.38 -37.21
CA ASP A 470 16.62 -50.35 -36.18
C ASP A 470 17.74 -49.90 -35.21
N ARG A 471 17.44 -49.77 -33.93
CA ARG A 471 17.26 -50.75 -32.80
C ARG A 471 18.48 -51.62 -32.47
N ALA A 472 18.99 -51.46 -31.26
CA ALA A 472 19.49 -52.43 -30.27
C ALA A 472 20.22 -51.69 -29.14
N ASP A 473 19.83 -51.65 -27.90
CA ASP A 473 19.74 -52.67 -26.84
C ASP A 473 21.07 -52.88 -26.10
N SER A 474 20.93 -52.84 -24.78
CA SER A 474 21.73 -53.44 -23.71
C SER A 474 22.36 -52.44 -22.69
N GLY A 475 21.76 -52.43 -21.48
CA GLY A 475 22.43 -52.09 -20.21
C GLY A 475 23.24 -53.32 -19.71
N PRO A 476 23.59 -53.48 -18.44
CA PRO A 476 23.70 -52.58 -17.30
C PRO A 476 25.11 -52.64 -16.67
N ASP A 477 25.46 -51.69 -15.79
CA ASP A 477 26.10 -51.93 -14.48
C ASP A 477 25.92 -50.72 -13.58
#